data_e2bbb1d7f0eb02a39406d902ab317e20
#
_entry.id   e2bbb1d7f0eb02a39406d902ab317e20
#
_cell.length_a   1.000
_cell.length_b   1.000
_cell.length_c   1.000
_cell.angle_alpha   90.00
_cell.angle_beta   90.00
_cell.angle_gamma   90.00
#
_symmetry.space_group_name_H-M   'P 1'
#
loop_
_entity.id
_entity.type
_entity.pdbx_description
1 polymer ?
#
loop_
_entity_poly.entity_id
_entity_poly.type
_entity_poly.pdbx_seq_one_letter_code
_entity_poly.pdbx_strand_id
1 'polypeptide(L)'
;MKLKFNAHGFRMTTTKSYDVIIIGAGIFGLSCAYACSKRNFSVLVVDSNKIGSGASGGILGAMAPYTPDQWHVKKEYQFQALSSAEAHWIKVDKLSNLSSGYGRIGRISPIIHERVYNLALNRHEEAKINWGKFKWDVIESHDLVSPSSAPFGLIHDTLSARIYPSRACLSLARACRVLGVEFRENTKVTNFQTGMISGSWGQEFGASIIVASGYEGFESLDEYFNIPMGSGVKGQAALLDINLGDAPQIYADGVYIVPHDDGTTTIGSTSEKNWSKPSNIDFQLEELIDR
;
A
#
# COMPACT_ATOMS: atom_id res chain seq x y z
N MET A 1 18.89 13.32 -32.00
CA MET A 1 19.74 13.99 -30.99
C MET A 1 20.65 14.98 -31.70
N LYS A 2 20.42 16.29 -31.63
CA LYS A 2 21.29 17.31 -32.22
C LYS A 2 22.38 17.68 -31.21
N LEU A 3 23.63 17.41 -31.53
CA LEU A 3 24.79 17.84 -30.73
C LEU A 3 24.96 19.36 -30.87
N LYS A 4 24.97 20.06 -29.75
CA LYS A 4 25.34 21.48 -29.68
C LYS A 4 26.76 21.57 -29.10
N PHE A 5 27.63 22.36 -29.74
CA PHE A 5 28.98 22.68 -29.26
C PHE A 5 29.01 24.16 -28.88
N ASN A 6 29.77 24.51 -27.84
CA ASN A 6 30.08 25.89 -27.52
C ASN A 6 31.26 26.39 -28.35
N ALA A 7 31.57 27.68 -28.26
CA ALA A 7 32.65 28.32 -29.05
C ALA A 7 34.06 27.74 -28.78
N HIS A 8 34.24 26.86 -27.79
CA HIS A 8 35.50 26.22 -27.41
C HIS A 8 35.49 24.69 -27.71
N GLY A 9 34.52 24.16 -28.47
CA GLY A 9 34.47 22.76 -28.88
C GLY A 9 34.12 21.77 -27.78
N PHE A 10 33.75 22.22 -26.60
CA PHE A 10 33.27 21.32 -25.55
C PHE A 10 31.88 20.77 -25.87
N ARG A 11 31.74 19.44 -25.75
CA ARG A 11 30.46 18.73 -25.92
C ARG A 11 29.51 19.17 -24.79
N MET A 12 28.51 20.00 -25.10
CA MET A 12 27.43 20.25 -24.15
C MET A 12 26.61 18.97 -24.03
N THR A 13 26.77 18.21 -22.97
CA THR A 13 25.82 17.19 -22.57
C THR A 13 24.56 17.94 -22.15
N THR A 14 23.50 17.86 -22.95
CA THR A 14 22.17 18.28 -22.49
C THR A 14 21.83 17.39 -21.30
N THR A 15 21.90 17.95 -20.11
CA THR A 15 21.44 17.29 -18.88
C THR A 15 19.96 16.93 -19.10
N LYS A 16 19.64 15.66 -19.04
CA LYS A 16 18.24 15.21 -19.12
C LYS A 16 17.50 15.83 -17.94
N SER A 17 16.38 16.46 -18.20
CA SER A 17 15.50 16.98 -17.14
C SER A 17 14.17 16.24 -17.22
N TYR A 18 13.61 15.93 -16.07
CA TYR A 18 12.31 15.28 -15.91
C TYR A 18 11.26 16.29 -15.47
N ASP A 19 9.99 16.05 -15.81
CA ASP A 19 8.90 16.83 -15.21
C ASP A 19 8.74 16.49 -13.74
N VAL A 20 8.91 15.21 -13.39
CA VAL A 20 8.78 14.74 -12.00
C VAL A 20 9.88 13.73 -11.67
N ILE A 21 10.56 13.93 -10.55
CA ILE A 21 11.43 12.92 -9.94
C ILE A 21 10.79 12.46 -8.64
N ILE A 22 10.76 11.13 -8.43
CA ILE A 22 10.16 10.52 -7.26
C ILE A 22 11.25 9.75 -6.50
N ILE A 23 11.41 10.06 -5.22
CA ILE A 23 12.34 9.39 -4.31
C ILE A 23 11.56 8.34 -3.52
N GLY A 24 11.82 7.07 -3.80
CA GLY A 24 11.14 5.92 -3.21
C GLY A 24 10.24 5.17 -4.20
N ALA A 25 10.48 3.87 -4.34
CA ALA A 25 9.74 2.96 -5.21
C ALA A 25 8.83 1.99 -4.40
N GLY A 26 8.32 2.44 -3.27
CA GLY A 26 7.20 1.82 -2.55
C GLY A 26 5.87 2.15 -3.20
N ILE A 27 4.76 1.65 -2.64
CA ILE A 27 3.41 1.81 -3.23
C ILE A 27 3.03 3.27 -3.45
N PHE A 28 3.40 4.20 -2.55
CA PHE A 28 3.12 5.62 -2.71
C PHE A 28 3.87 6.23 -3.90
N GLY A 29 5.19 6.00 -3.97
CA GLY A 29 5.99 6.51 -5.09
C GLY A 29 5.56 5.94 -6.43
N LEU A 30 5.30 4.64 -6.50
CA LEU A 30 4.79 3.97 -7.70
C LEU A 30 3.42 4.50 -8.13
N SER A 31 2.52 4.77 -7.17
CA SER A 31 1.20 5.35 -7.46
C SER A 31 1.32 6.77 -8.02
N CYS A 32 2.22 7.58 -7.46
CA CYS A 32 2.52 8.91 -8.00
C CYS A 32 3.11 8.81 -9.41
N ALA A 33 4.08 7.89 -9.64
CA ALA A 33 4.67 7.66 -10.94
C ALA A 33 3.63 7.27 -11.99
N TYR A 34 2.74 6.33 -11.65
CA TYR A 34 1.64 5.91 -12.51
C TYR A 34 0.69 7.08 -12.83
N ALA A 35 0.33 7.86 -11.83
CA ALA A 35 -0.57 8.99 -12.02
C ALA A 35 0.04 10.11 -12.90
N CYS A 36 1.33 10.39 -12.73
CA CYS A 36 2.08 11.37 -13.53
C CYS A 36 2.26 10.89 -14.98
N SER A 37 2.70 9.64 -15.16
CA SER A 37 2.92 9.09 -16.51
C SER A 37 1.64 8.97 -17.32
N LYS A 38 0.50 8.68 -16.68
CA LYS A 38 -0.85 8.72 -17.30
C LYS A 38 -1.22 10.11 -17.81
N ARG A 39 -0.57 11.16 -17.34
CA ARG A 39 -0.72 12.55 -17.77
C ARG A 39 0.39 13.01 -18.73
N ASN A 40 1.17 12.05 -19.26
CA ASN A 40 2.29 12.26 -20.18
C ASN A 40 3.47 13.07 -19.60
N PHE A 41 3.61 13.12 -18.27
CA PHE A 41 4.81 13.66 -17.65
C PHE A 41 5.99 12.68 -17.81
N SER A 42 7.18 13.22 -18.06
CA SER A 42 8.43 12.47 -18.00
C SER A 42 8.78 12.24 -16.53
N VAL A 43 8.92 10.97 -16.13
CA VAL A 43 9.08 10.58 -14.71
C VAL A 43 10.33 9.73 -14.53
N LEU A 44 11.12 10.08 -13.50
CA LEU A 44 12.19 9.26 -12.97
C LEU A 44 11.82 8.84 -11.55
N VAL A 45 11.90 7.55 -11.24
CA VAL A 45 11.79 7.00 -9.89
C VAL A 45 13.17 6.52 -9.45
N VAL A 46 13.61 6.94 -8.25
CA VAL A 46 14.91 6.56 -7.68
C VAL A 46 14.67 5.92 -6.32
N ASP A 47 15.27 4.75 -6.08
CA ASP A 47 15.20 4.05 -4.80
C ASP A 47 16.58 3.57 -4.36
N SER A 48 16.86 3.68 -3.08
CA SER A 48 18.10 3.18 -2.45
C SER A 48 18.25 1.66 -2.53
N ASN A 49 17.14 0.96 -2.71
CA ASN A 49 17.03 -0.49 -2.76
C ASN A 49 16.29 -0.94 -4.03
N LYS A 50 15.76 -2.15 -4.04
CA LYS A 50 14.89 -2.66 -5.10
C LYS A 50 13.47 -2.15 -4.93
N ILE A 51 12.72 -2.10 -6.02
CA ILE A 51 11.30 -1.75 -6.05
C ILE A 51 10.51 -2.59 -5.03
N GLY A 52 9.76 -1.91 -4.18
CA GLY A 52 8.89 -2.55 -3.19
C GLY A 52 9.61 -3.27 -2.05
N SER A 53 10.92 -3.08 -1.85
CA SER A 53 11.68 -3.79 -0.80
C SER A 53 11.43 -3.27 0.62
N GLY A 54 10.84 -2.10 0.78
CA GLY A 54 10.45 -1.53 2.08
C GLY A 54 9.14 -2.09 2.62
N ALA A 55 8.42 -1.31 3.41
CA ALA A 55 7.14 -1.69 4.04
C ALA A 55 6.07 -2.14 3.03
N SER A 56 6.16 -1.69 1.77
CA SER A 56 5.25 -2.09 0.69
C SER A 56 5.52 -3.49 0.12
N GLY A 57 6.62 -4.13 0.48
CA GLY A 57 7.00 -5.47 0.00
C GLY A 57 6.50 -6.63 0.86
N GLY A 58 5.61 -6.34 1.82
CA GLY A 58 5.06 -7.34 2.73
C GLY A 58 4.16 -8.37 2.04
N ILE A 59 3.71 -9.31 2.86
CA ILE A 59 2.82 -10.41 2.44
C ILE A 59 1.36 -10.17 2.83
N LEU A 60 1.09 -9.38 3.87
CA LEU A 60 -0.26 -9.08 4.36
C LEU A 60 -0.84 -7.84 3.67
N GLY A 61 -1.88 -8.03 2.89
CA GLY A 61 -2.56 -6.95 2.18
C GLY A 61 -4.05 -6.91 2.42
N ALA A 62 -4.46 -6.50 3.61
CA ALA A 62 -5.85 -6.26 3.98
C ALA A 62 -6.26 -4.81 3.62
N MET A 63 -7.06 -4.65 2.60
CA MET A 63 -7.66 -3.37 2.23
C MET A 63 -9.03 -3.25 2.92
N ALA A 64 -9.04 -2.68 4.12
CA ALA A 64 -10.21 -2.60 4.97
C ALA A 64 -10.71 -1.15 5.13
N PRO A 65 -12.04 -0.90 5.04
CA PRO A 65 -12.62 0.43 5.20
C PRO A 65 -12.66 0.87 6.68
N TYR A 66 -12.72 2.18 6.88
CA TYR A 66 -13.30 2.73 8.10
C TYR A 66 -14.78 2.33 8.20
N THR A 67 -15.30 2.30 9.42
CA THR A 67 -16.71 2.01 9.67
C THR A 67 -17.63 3.08 9.05
N PRO A 68 -18.86 2.73 8.62
CA PRO A 68 -19.73 3.63 7.88
C PRO A 68 -20.37 4.74 8.72
N ASP A 69 -20.36 4.62 10.05
CA ASP A 69 -20.87 5.62 10.99
C ASP A 69 -19.94 6.86 11.11
N GLN A 70 -20.45 7.93 11.69
CA GLN A 70 -19.70 9.17 11.91
C GLN A 70 -18.95 9.63 10.67
N TRP A 71 -19.71 9.80 9.56
CA TRP A 71 -19.13 10.08 8.26
C TRP A 71 -18.47 11.46 8.19
N HIS A 72 -17.26 11.52 7.60
CA HIS A 72 -16.49 12.75 7.44
C HIS A 72 -15.52 12.62 6.26
N VAL A 73 -14.89 13.72 5.86
CA VAL A 73 -14.03 13.83 4.66
C VAL A 73 -12.98 12.73 4.56
N LYS A 74 -12.31 12.35 5.65
CA LYS A 74 -11.30 11.29 5.62
C LYS A 74 -11.90 9.92 5.28
N LYS A 75 -13.08 9.61 5.79
CA LYS A 75 -13.81 8.36 5.46
C LYS A 75 -14.27 8.38 4.00
N GLU A 76 -14.74 9.53 3.51
CA GLU A 76 -15.11 9.70 2.12
C GLU A 76 -13.94 9.43 1.17
N TYR A 77 -12.75 10.01 1.42
CA TYR A 77 -11.57 9.74 0.60
C TYR A 77 -11.18 8.27 0.60
N GLN A 78 -11.21 7.61 1.75
CA GLN A 78 -10.91 6.18 1.83
C GLN A 78 -11.96 5.35 1.08
N PHE A 79 -13.24 5.68 1.22
CA PHE A 79 -14.32 5.01 0.50
C PHE A 79 -14.15 5.14 -1.01
N GLN A 80 -13.86 6.33 -1.51
CA GLN A 80 -13.60 6.56 -2.94
C GLN A 80 -12.40 5.76 -3.43
N ALA A 81 -11.31 5.69 -2.66
CA ALA A 81 -10.14 4.89 -2.98
C ALA A 81 -10.46 3.39 -3.04
N LEU A 82 -11.16 2.86 -2.01
CA LEU A 82 -11.52 1.45 -1.96
C LEU A 82 -12.56 1.08 -3.04
N SER A 83 -13.59 1.90 -3.24
CA SER A 83 -14.62 1.62 -4.24
C SER A 83 -14.08 1.61 -5.68
N SER A 84 -13.08 2.45 -5.98
CA SER A 84 -12.41 2.52 -7.29
C SER A 84 -11.25 1.53 -7.47
N ALA A 85 -10.80 0.88 -6.40
CA ALA A 85 -9.59 0.03 -6.40
C ALA A 85 -9.67 -1.13 -7.40
N GLU A 86 -10.82 -1.76 -7.55
CA GLU A 86 -11.02 -2.87 -8.49
C GLU A 86 -10.73 -2.44 -9.94
N ALA A 87 -11.35 -1.35 -10.38
CA ALA A 87 -11.12 -0.83 -11.72
C ALA A 87 -9.68 -0.33 -11.93
N HIS A 88 -9.04 0.16 -10.87
CA HIS A 88 -7.64 0.56 -10.91
C HIS A 88 -6.73 -0.65 -11.13
N TRP A 89 -6.84 -1.68 -10.29
CA TRP A 89 -5.95 -2.84 -10.35
C TRP A 89 -6.17 -3.68 -11.60
N ILE A 90 -7.40 -3.85 -12.09
CA ILE A 90 -7.67 -4.47 -13.38
C ILE A 90 -6.90 -3.77 -14.52
N LYS A 91 -6.86 -2.42 -14.53
CA LYS A 91 -6.12 -1.66 -15.54
C LYS A 91 -4.62 -1.81 -15.39
N VAL A 92 -4.11 -1.78 -14.16
CA VAL A 92 -2.68 -1.95 -13.87
C VAL A 92 -2.22 -3.35 -14.26
N ASP A 93 -2.93 -4.39 -13.87
CA ASP A 93 -2.60 -5.79 -14.15
C ASP A 93 -2.66 -6.09 -15.65
N LYS A 94 -3.67 -5.56 -16.33
CA LYS A 94 -3.75 -5.67 -17.81
C LYS A 94 -2.57 -4.98 -18.49
N LEU A 95 -2.16 -3.79 -18.03
CA LEU A 95 -1.07 -3.03 -18.64
C LEU A 95 0.30 -3.67 -18.37
N SER A 96 0.50 -4.19 -17.17
CA SER A 96 1.73 -4.83 -16.74
C SER A 96 1.88 -6.27 -17.24
N ASN A 97 0.79 -6.95 -17.55
CA ASN A 97 0.69 -8.39 -17.74
C ASN A 97 1.19 -9.19 -16.52
N LEU A 98 0.92 -8.67 -15.31
CA LEU A 98 1.21 -9.28 -14.02
C LEU A 98 -0.05 -9.20 -13.15
N SER A 99 -0.17 -10.07 -12.13
CA SER A 99 -1.24 -10.00 -11.13
C SER A 99 -0.76 -9.26 -9.90
N SER A 100 -1.55 -8.30 -9.42
CA SER A 100 -1.38 -7.64 -8.13
C SER A 100 -1.88 -8.48 -6.95
N GLY A 101 -2.60 -9.57 -7.22
CA GLY A 101 -3.30 -10.34 -6.20
C GLY A 101 -4.55 -9.63 -5.65
N TYR A 102 -5.03 -8.58 -6.33
CA TYR A 102 -6.23 -7.88 -5.90
C TYR A 102 -7.48 -8.76 -6.07
N GLY A 103 -8.32 -8.77 -5.02
CA GLY A 103 -9.64 -9.42 -5.06
C GLY A 103 -10.59 -8.78 -4.06
N ARG A 104 -11.80 -8.44 -4.52
CA ARG A 104 -12.86 -7.93 -3.65
C ARG A 104 -13.60 -9.09 -3.01
N ILE A 105 -13.05 -9.61 -1.94
CA ILE A 105 -13.54 -10.80 -1.23
C ILE A 105 -14.39 -10.49 0.01
N GLY A 106 -14.48 -9.21 0.38
CA GLY A 106 -15.14 -8.79 1.62
C GLY A 106 -14.34 -9.16 2.87
N ARG A 107 -14.96 -8.91 4.03
CA ARG A 107 -14.39 -9.25 5.34
C ARG A 107 -15.48 -9.68 6.30
N ILE A 108 -15.19 -10.66 7.14
CA ILE A 108 -16.01 -11.05 8.29
C ILE A 108 -15.27 -10.73 9.59
N SER A 109 -16.04 -10.35 10.62
CA SER A 109 -15.51 -10.06 11.96
C SER A 109 -16.47 -10.62 13.02
N PRO A 110 -15.99 -11.45 13.96
CA PRO A 110 -16.83 -12.00 15.03
C PRO A 110 -17.40 -10.91 15.94
N ILE A 111 -18.64 -11.08 16.35
CA ILE A 111 -19.32 -10.24 17.33
C ILE A 111 -19.37 -11.00 18.66
N ILE A 112 -18.52 -10.59 19.60
CA ILE A 112 -18.35 -11.28 20.89
C ILE A 112 -19.12 -10.63 22.05
N HIS A 113 -19.72 -9.44 21.82
CA HIS A 113 -20.47 -8.72 22.83
C HIS A 113 -21.72 -8.08 22.24
N GLU A 114 -22.82 -8.07 22.99
CA GLU A 114 -24.09 -7.47 22.61
C GLU A 114 -23.97 -5.97 22.25
N ARG A 115 -23.11 -5.23 22.95
CA ARG A 115 -22.83 -3.83 22.61
C ARG A 115 -22.29 -3.68 21.20
N VAL A 116 -21.40 -4.60 20.76
CA VAL A 116 -20.84 -4.59 19.40
C VAL A 116 -21.91 -4.96 18.38
N TYR A 117 -22.80 -5.89 18.73
CA TYR A 117 -23.96 -6.25 17.91
C TYR A 117 -24.85 -5.04 17.63
N ASN A 118 -25.28 -4.33 18.70
CA ASN A 118 -26.12 -3.16 18.56
C ASN A 118 -25.45 -2.04 17.75
N LEU A 119 -24.13 -1.86 17.91
CA LEU A 119 -23.36 -0.92 17.11
C LEU A 119 -23.27 -1.36 15.63
N ALA A 120 -23.15 -2.66 15.36
CA ALA A 120 -23.12 -3.19 14.02
C ALA A 120 -24.46 -2.99 13.28
N LEU A 121 -25.59 -3.12 13.98
CA LEU A 121 -26.91 -2.80 13.42
C LEU A 121 -27.04 -1.31 13.05
N ASN A 122 -26.60 -0.41 13.93
CA ASN A 122 -26.59 1.02 13.59
C ASN A 122 -25.72 1.32 12.35
N ARG A 123 -24.55 0.68 12.27
CA ARG A 123 -23.63 0.80 11.13
C ARG A 123 -24.20 0.21 9.84
N HIS A 124 -25.04 -0.81 9.93
CA HIS A 124 -25.79 -1.33 8.79
C HIS A 124 -26.66 -0.23 8.15
N GLU A 125 -27.40 0.54 8.95
CA GLU A 125 -28.21 1.66 8.43
C GLU A 125 -27.35 2.79 7.84
N GLU A 126 -26.26 3.13 8.52
CA GLU A 126 -25.33 4.15 8.03
C GLU A 126 -24.62 3.72 6.71
N ALA A 127 -24.37 2.43 6.52
CA ALA A 127 -23.79 1.92 5.28
C ALA A 127 -24.72 2.09 4.09
N LYS A 128 -26.04 1.98 4.27
CA LYS A 128 -27.02 2.27 3.21
C LYS A 128 -26.93 3.70 2.69
N ILE A 129 -26.54 4.62 3.56
CA ILE A 129 -26.41 6.05 3.24
C ILE A 129 -25.02 6.33 2.62
N ASN A 130 -23.96 5.81 3.23
CA ASN A 130 -22.59 6.25 2.98
C ASN A 130 -21.78 5.34 2.03
N TRP A 131 -22.17 4.05 1.86
CA TRP A 131 -21.39 3.06 1.09
C TRP A 131 -21.99 2.69 -0.26
N GLY A 132 -23.08 3.33 -0.67
CA GLY A 132 -23.71 3.10 -1.97
C GLY A 132 -24.11 1.63 -2.18
N LYS A 133 -23.46 0.94 -3.13
CA LYS A 133 -23.74 -0.48 -3.42
C LYS A 133 -23.10 -1.47 -2.45
N PHE A 134 -22.16 -1.02 -1.64
CA PHE A 134 -21.46 -1.90 -0.70
C PHE A 134 -22.24 -2.03 0.60
N LYS A 135 -22.07 -3.16 1.28
CA LYS A 135 -22.85 -3.54 2.45
C LYS A 135 -21.99 -3.65 3.68
N TRP A 136 -22.64 -3.43 4.80
CA TRP A 136 -22.20 -3.78 6.15
C TRP A 136 -23.35 -4.52 6.80
N ASP A 137 -23.33 -5.85 6.73
CA ASP A 137 -24.41 -6.70 7.20
C ASP A 137 -24.01 -7.38 8.51
N VAL A 138 -25.02 -7.72 9.34
CA VAL A 138 -24.89 -8.65 10.45
C VAL A 138 -25.47 -9.98 10.00
N ILE A 139 -24.64 -11.02 10.03
CA ILE A 139 -25.03 -12.39 9.64
C ILE A 139 -24.89 -13.34 10.84
N GLU A 140 -25.67 -14.43 10.86
CA GLU A 140 -25.71 -15.37 11.97
C GLU A 140 -24.43 -16.19 12.11
N SER A 141 -23.91 -16.71 11.00
CA SER A 141 -22.75 -17.61 10.98
C SER A 141 -22.02 -17.59 9.64
N HIS A 142 -20.81 -18.14 9.63
CA HIS A 142 -20.03 -18.44 8.43
C HIS A 142 -19.15 -19.65 8.71
N ASP A 143 -18.95 -20.54 7.74
CA ASP A 143 -18.23 -21.82 7.88
C ASP A 143 -16.79 -21.68 8.39
N LEU A 144 -16.15 -20.53 8.16
CA LEU A 144 -14.80 -20.24 8.62
C LEU A 144 -14.71 -19.84 10.10
N VAL A 145 -15.82 -19.60 10.78
CA VAL A 145 -15.82 -19.11 12.17
C VAL A 145 -16.68 -20.00 13.03
N SER A 146 -16.08 -20.54 14.09
CA SER A 146 -16.83 -21.33 15.09
C SER A 146 -17.96 -20.50 15.71
N PRO A 147 -19.16 -21.04 15.86
CA PRO A 147 -20.27 -20.36 16.56
C PRO A 147 -19.90 -19.89 17.98
N SER A 148 -19.05 -20.64 18.68
CA SER A 148 -18.56 -20.26 20.02
C SER A 148 -17.68 -19.01 20.01
N SER A 149 -17.01 -18.73 18.91
CA SER A 149 -16.17 -17.54 18.72
C SER A 149 -16.98 -16.30 18.29
N ALA A 150 -18.23 -16.46 17.92
CA ALA A 150 -19.13 -15.41 17.44
C ALA A 150 -20.53 -15.53 18.02
N PRO A 151 -20.70 -15.44 19.36
CA PRO A 151 -21.98 -15.72 20.04
C PRO A 151 -23.10 -14.76 19.66
N PHE A 152 -22.80 -13.60 19.07
CA PHE A 152 -23.75 -12.62 18.55
C PHE A 152 -23.73 -12.51 17.03
N GLY A 153 -23.16 -13.51 16.32
CA GLY A 153 -23.02 -13.52 14.87
C GLY A 153 -21.76 -12.78 14.39
N LEU A 154 -21.78 -12.37 13.13
CA LEU A 154 -20.63 -11.80 12.42
C LEU A 154 -21.03 -10.50 11.73
N ILE A 155 -20.09 -9.55 11.69
CA ILE A 155 -20.16 -8.45 10.75
C ILE A 155 -19.61 -8.97 9.41
N HIS A 156 -20.31 -8.73 8.33
CA HIS A 156 -19.84 -8.97 6.96
C HIS A 156 -19.85 -7.68 6.17
N ASP A 157 -18.68 -7.18 5.75
CA ASP A 157 -18.58 -6.06 4.83
C ASP A 157 -18.14 -6.51 3.44
N THR A 158 -18.73 -5.90 2.41
CA THR A 158 -18.43 -6.21 1.00
C THR A 158 -17.49 -5.20 0.35
N LEU A 159 -17.05 -4.15 1.08
CA LEU A 159 -16.15 -3.13 0.58
C LEU A 159 -14.68 -3.53 0.73
N SER A 160 -14.38 -4.35 1.72
CA SER A 160 -13.03 -4.88 1.94
C SER A 160 -12.51 -5.69 0.75
N ALA A 161 -11.22 -5.62 0.52
CA ALA A 161 -10.53 -6.34 -0.56
C ALA A 161 -9.18 -6.85 -0.07
N ARG A 162 -8.69 -7.91 -0.68
CA ARG A 162 -7.29 -8.35 -0.55
C ARG A 162 -6.42 -7.73 -1.62
N ILE A 163 -5.13 -7.68 -1.35
CA ILE A 163 -4.07 -7.44 -2.35
C ILE A 163 -2.81 -8.16 -1.87
N TYR A 164 -1.93 -8.56 -2.79
CA TYR A 164 -0.62 -9.08 -2.39
C TYR A 164 0.41 -7.94 -2.52
N PRO A 165 0.88 -7.29 -1.43
CA PRO A 165 1.60 -6.02 -1.49
C PRO A 165 2.84 -6.04 -2.38
N SER A 166 3.70 -7.06 -2.26
CA SER A 166 4.91 -7.18 -3.10
C SER A 166 4.57 -7.36 -4.58
N ARG A 167 3.56 -8.19 -4.91
CA ARG A 167 3.09 -8.39 -6.29
C ARG A 167 2.46 -7.13 -6.86
N ALA A 168 1.70 -6.40 -6.04
CA ALA A 168 1.10 -5.12 -6.42
C ALA A 168 2.16 -4.07 -6.78
N CYS A 169 3.24 -3.96 -5.99
CA CYS A 169 4.37 -3.08 -6.32
C CYS A 169 5.02 -3.48 -7.65
N LEU A 170 5.25 -4.76 -7.89
CA LEU A 170 5.85 -5.24 -9.15
C LEU A 170 4.93 -4.99 -10.36
N SER A 171 3.63 -5.27 -10.23
CA SER A 171 2.64 -5.00 -11.27
C SER A 171 2.60 -3.51 -11.61
N LEU A 172 2.50 -2.65 -10.59
CA LEU A 172 2.43 -1.21 -10.77
C LEU A 172 3.73 -0.64 -11.37
N ALA A 173 4.90 -1.10 -10.92
CA ALA A 173 6.19 -0.69 -11.48
C ALA A 173 6.33 -1.08 -12.95
N ARG A 174 5.90 -2.30 -13.31
CA ARG A 174 5.92 -2.73 -14.72
C ARG A 174 4.94 -1.92 -15.57
N ALA A 175 3.75 -1.62 -15.07
CA ALA A 175 2.81 -0.73 -15.74
C ALA A 175 3.42 0.67 -15.96
N CYS A 176 4.13 1.21 -14.96
CA CYS A 176 4.87 2.46 -15.09
C CYS A 176 5.96 2.39 -16.18
N ARG A 177 6.73 1.29 -16.25
CA ARG A 177 7.73 1.10 -17.31
C ARG A 177 7.11 1.08 -18.71
N VAL A 178 5.96 0.42 -18.87
CA VAL A 178 5.21 0.43 -20.13
C VAL A 178 4.78 1.85 -20.52
N LEU A 179 4.49 2.71 -19.55
CA LEU A 179 4.16 4.12 -19.75
C LEU A 179 5.38 5.04 -19.88
N GLY A 180 6.61 4.49 -19.94
CA GLY A 180 7.83 5.26 -20.16
C GLY A 180 8.49 5.83 -18.91
N VAL A 181 8.07 5.42 -17.70
CA VAL A 181 8.73 5.80 -16.44
C VAL A 181 10.11 5.16 -16.36
N GLU A 182 11.13 5.94 -16.05
CA GLU A 182 12.48 5.47 -15.79
C GLU A 182 12.68 5.14 -14.32
N PHE A 183 13.43 4.07 -14.07
CA PHE A 183 13.72 3.60 -12.70
C PHE A 183 15.23 3.48 -12.49
N ARG A 184 15.69 3.94 -11.32
CA ARG A 184 17.03 3.69 -10.80
C ARG A 184 16.93 3.06 -9.43
N GLU A 185 17.15 1.76 -9.39
CA GLU A 185 17.23 0.96 -8.17
C GLU A 185 18.66 0.99 -7.61
N ASN A 186 18.83 0.64 -6.33
CA ASN A 186 20.11 0.63 -5.63
C ASN A 186 20.86 1.97 -5.74
N THR A 187 20.11 3.07 -5.74
CA THR A 187 20.59 4.43 -5.97
C THR A 187 20.11 5.32 -4.83
N LYS A 188 20.96 5.51 -3.82
CA LYS A 188 20.62 6.32 -2.65
C LYS A 188 20.69 7.81 -2.98
N VAL A 189 19.58 8.52 -2.80
CA VAL A 189 19.55 9.98 -2.79
C VAL A 189 19.99 10.44 -1.40
N THR A 190 21.01 11.28 -1.36
CA THR A 190 21.53 11.83 -0.09
C THR A 190 21.16 13.28 0.11
N ASN A 191 20.78 13.98 -0.95
CA ASN A 191 20.33 15.36 -0.87
C ASN A 191 19.24 15.63 -1.92
N PHE A 192 18.24 16.41 -1.54
CA PHE A 192 17.20 16.89 -2.44
C PHE A 192 16.85 18.35 -2.13
N GLN A 193 16.54 19.08 -3.18
CA GLN A 193 16.06 20.46 -3.10
C GLN A 193 15.14 20.75 -4.29
N THR A 194 14.53 21.90 -4.32
CA THR A 194 13.69 22.31 -5.45
C THR A 194 14.45 22.16 -6.76
N GLY A 195 13.94 21.32 -7.65
CA GLY A 195 14.49 21.12 -8.99
C GLY A 195 15.65 20.13 -9.11
N MET A 196 16.19 19.56 -8.03
CA MET A 196 17.36 18.69 -8.10
C MET A 196 17.37 17.62 -7.01
N ILE A 197 17.86 16.44 -7.36
CA ILE A 197 18.29 15.41 -6.41
C ILE A 197 19.75 15.05 -6.66
N SER A 198 20.47 14.59 -5.62
CA SER A 198 21.87 14.16 -5.76
C SER A 198 22.26 13.06 -4.77
N GLY A 199 23.38 12.42 -5.08
CA GLY A 199 24.02 11.37 -4.28
C GLY A 199 25.44 11.11 -4.78
N SER A 200 26.11 10.07 -4.28
CA SER A 200 27.45 9.67 -4.72
C SER A 200 27.52 9.32 -6.22
N TRP A 201 26.38 9.06 -6.84
CA TRP A 201 26.21 8.73 -8.27
C TRP A 201 26.10 9.98 -9.18
N GLY A 202 26.06 11.18 -8.61
CA GLY A 202 25.91 12.45 -9.33
C GLY A 202 24.60 13.16 -8.97
N GLN A 203 24.00 13.83 -9.96
CA GLN A 203 22.77 14.61 -9.77
C GLN A 203 21.82 14.45 -10.94
N GLU A 204 20.52 14.66 -10.67
CA GLU A 204 19.43 14.71 -11.66
C GLU A 204 18.54 15.89 -11.43
N PHE A 205 17.95 16.41 -12.50
CA PHE A 205 17.11 17.60 -12.49
C PHE A 205 15.68 17.27 -12.87
N GLY A 206 14.73 17.85 -12.13
CA GLY A 206 13.29 17.69 -12.37
C GLY A 206 12.53 18.93 -11.96
N ALA A 207 11.45 19.25 -12.68
CA ALA A 207 10.62 20.41 -12.36
C ALA A 207 9.93 20.25 -10.99
N SER A 208 9.60 19.03 -10.60
CA SER A 208 9.01 18.70 -9.29
C SER A 208 9.69 17.49 -8.68
N ILE A 209 9.87 17.51 -7.34
CA ILE A 209 10.41 16.40 -6.56
C ILE A 209 9.33 15.89 -5.63
N ILE A 210 9.06 14.59 -5.66
CA ILE A 210 8.14 13.91 -4.73
C ILE A 210 8.97 12.99 -3.82
N VAL A 211 8.95 13.24 -2.51
CA VAL A 211 9.59 12.37 -1.52
C VAL A 211 8.59 11.36 -1.02
N ALA A 212 8.80 10.08 -1.34
CA ALA A 212 7.94 8.94 -1.00
C ALA A 212 8.75 7.78 -0.41
N SER A 213 9.81 8.09 0.33
CA SER A 213 10.84 7.17 0.84
C SER A 213 10.42 6.36 2.08
N GLY A 214 9.13 6.42 2.46
CA GLY A 214 8.62 5.66 3.60
C GLY A 214 9.24 6.11 4.93
N TYR A 215 9.31 5.18 5.89
CA TYR A 215 9.82 5.50 7.23
C TYR A 215 11.32 5.88 7.23
N GLU A 216 12.10 5.36 6.30
CA GLU A 216 13.53 5.68 6.17
C GLU A 216 13.76 7.14 5.74
N GLY A 217 12.75 7.79 5.17
CA GLY A 217 12.83 9.18 4.75
C GLY A 217 12.54 10.19 5.86
N PHE A 218 12.06 9.77 7.02
CA PHE A 218 11.70 10.73 8.08
C PHE A 218 12.88 11.54 8.55
N GLU A 219 14.08 10.96 8.74
CA GLU A 219 15.27 11.68 9.15
C GLU A 219 15.59 12.87 8.21
N SER A 220 15.59 12.63 6.91
CA SER A 220 15.82 13.68 5.90
C SER A 220 14.70 14.73 5.85
N LEU A 221 13.46 14.34 6.13
CA LEU A 221 12.31 15.23 6.20
C LEU A 221 12.34 16.06 7.49
N ASP A 222 12.74 15.45 8.62
CA ASP A 222 12.93 16.13 9.90
C ASP A 222 13.96 17.23 9.79
N GLU A 223 15.09 16.95 9.12
CA GLU A 223 16.12 17.96 8.81
C GLU A 223 15.59 19.08 7.90
N TYR A 224 14.90 18.70 6.82
CA TYR A 224 14.39 19.66 5.83
C TYR A 224 13.36 20.63 6.42
N PHE A 225 12.44 20.13 7.25
CA PHE A 225 11.37 20.92 7.86
C PHE A 225 11.70 21.43 9.26
N ASN A 226 12.81 20.98 9.86
CA ASN A 226 13.22 21.27 11.24
C ASN A 226 12.13 20.93 12.28
N ILE A 227 11.36 19.86 12.02
CA ILE A 227 10.35 19.30 12.92
C ILE A 227 10.28 17.78 12.76
N PRO A 228 9.97 17.00 13.82
CA PRO A 228 9.72 15.56 13.68
C PRO A 228 8.52 15.29 12.80
N MET A 229 8.71 14.58 11.69
CA MET A 229 7.67 14.24 10.72
C MET A 229 6.98 12.91 11.02
N GLY A 230 7.67 11.97 11.68
CA GLY A 230 7.12 10.67 12.00
C GLY A 230 8.13 9.66 12.50
N SER A 231 7.65 8.43 12.69
CA SER A 231 8.48 7.28 13.08
C SER A 231 7.99 6.00 12.41
N GLY A 232 8.89 5.03 12.27
CA GLY A 232 8.56 3.72 11.75
C GLY A 232 7.83 2.84 12.78
N VAL A 233 6.85 2.08 12.30
CA VAL A 233 6.22 1.00 13.07
C VAL A 233 6.51 -0.30 12.35
N LYS A 234 7.11 -1.27 13.05
CA LYS A 234 7.39 -2.61 12.51
C LYS A 234 6.13 -3.47 12.62
N GLY A 235 5.83 -4.22 11.58
CA GLY A 235 4.79 -5.23 11.54
C GLY A 235 5.35 -6.54 11.02
N GLN A 236 4.99 -7.64 11.68
CA GLN A 236 5.36 -8.99 11.28
C GLN A 236 4.10 -9.78 10.91
N ALA A 237 4.21 -10.65 9.93
CA ALA A 237 3.13 -11.51 9.48
C ALA A 237 3.68 -12.87 9.05
N ALA A 238 2.87 -13.91 9.12
CA ALA A 238 3.20 -15.26 8.67
C ALA A 238 2.42 -15.62 7.41
N LEU A 239 3.09 -16.32 6.49
CA LEU A 239 2.48 -16.90 5.30
C LEU A 239 2.25 -18.40 5.54
N LEU A 240 1.02 -18.84 5.34
CA LEU A 240 0.59 -20.22 5.56
C LEU A 240 0.29 -20.89 4.20
N ASP A 241 0.67 -22.12 4.04
CA ASP A 241 0.29 -22.97 2.91
C ASP A 241 -1.12 -23.55 3.14
N ILE A 242 -2.10 -22.64 3.20
CA ILE A 242 -3.51 -22.96 3.43
C ILE A 242 -4.32 -22.23 2.36
N ASN A 243 -5.02 -22.99 1.52
CA ASN A 243 -5.86 -22.46 0.48
C ASN A 243 -7.30 -22.26 0.97
N LEU A 244 -7.70 -21.02 1.18
CA LEU A 244 -9.07 -20.62 1.50
C LEU A 244 -9.83 -20.07 0.27
N GLY A 245 -9.22 -20.08 -0.90
CA GLY A 245 -9.83 -19.59 -2.15
C GLY A 245 -10.20 -18.11 -2.09
N ASP A 246 -11.42 -17.82 -2.52
CA ASP A 246 -11.99 -16.45 -2.48
C ASP A 246 -12.84 -16.19 -1.21
N ALA A 247 -12.55 -16.91 -0.14
CA ALA A 247 -13.20 -16.66 1.15
C ALA A 247 -12.94 -15.21 1.61
N PRO A 248 -13.89 -14.60 2.35
CA PRO A 248 -13.68 -13.27 2.90
C PRO A 248 -12.50 -13.27 3.88
N GLN A 249 -11.77 -12.16 3.94
CA GLN A 249 -10.76 -12.00 4.99
C GLN A 249 -11.44 -12.00 6.36
N ILE A 250 -10.74 -12.50 7.37
CA ILE A 250 -11.22 -12.49 8.76
C ILE A 250 -10.45 -11.41 9.52
N TYR A 251 -11.16 -10.63 10.32
CA TYR A 251 -10.56 -9.71 11.27
C TYR A 251 -11.10 -9.99 12.66
N ALA A 252 -10.24 -10.45 13.55
CA ALA A 252 -10.58 -10.75 14.92
C ALA A 252 -9.42 -10.37 15.84
N ASP A 253 -9.72 -9.75 16.98
CA ASP A 253 -8.76 -9.39 18.04
C ASP A 253 -7.47 -8.70 17.53
N GLY A 254 -7.63 -7.78 16.57
CA GLY A 254 -6.50 -7.05 16.00
C GLY A 254 -5.70 -7.79 14.93
N VAL A 255 -6.06 -9.04 14.63
CA VAL A 255 -5.38 -9.90 13.65
C VAL A 255 -6.22 -10.03 12.39
N TYR A 256 -5.56 -9.94 11.24
CA TYR A 256 -6.13 -10.29 9.94
C TYR A 256 -5.71 -11.70 9.51
N ILE A 257 -6.63 -12.42 8.92
CA ILE A 257 -6.38 -13.62 8.13
C ILE A 257 -6.82 -13.30 6.70
N VAL A 258 -5.89 -13.30 5.77
CA VAL A 258 -6.12 -12.86 4.39
C VAL A 258 -5.78 -13.98 3.41
N PRO A 259 -6.78 -14.61 2.76
CA PRO A 259 -6.53 -15.56 1.68
C PRO A 259 -5.98 -14.84 0.44
N HIS A 260 -5.03 -15.44 -0.25
CA HIS A 260 -4.47 -14.94 -1.50
C HIS A 260 -4.92 -15.79 -2.71
N ASP A 261 -4.84 -15.20 -3.90
CA ASP A 261 -5.23 -15.86 -5.16
C ASP A 261 -4.24 -16.94 -5.64
N ASP A 262 -3.07 -17.05 -4.98
CA ASP A 262 -2.07 -18.10 -5.25
C ASP A 262 -2.24 -19.35 -4.38
N GLY A 263 -3.28 -19.41 -3.57
CA GLY A 263 -3.57 -20.53 -2.68
C GLY A 263 -2.88 -20.47 -1.33
N THR A 264 -2.22 -19.35 -1.01
CA THR A 264 -1.66 -19.11 0.33
C THR A 264 -2.60 -18.25 1.17
N THR A 265 -2.38 -18.23 2.48
CA THR A 265 -3.11 -17.38 3.42
C THR A 265 -2.13 -16.68 4.34
N THR A 266 -2.29 -15.38 4.55
CA THR A 266 -1.45 -14.61 5.46
C THR A 266 -2.19 -14.33 6.76
N ILE A 267 -1.49 -14.49 7.90
CA ILE A 267 -1.95 -14.07 9.23
C ILE A 267 -1.05 -12.95 9.76
N GLY A 268 -1.66 -11.90 10.32
CA GLY A 268 -0.91 -10.72 10.83
C GLY A 268 -1.83 -9.54 11.12
N SER A 269 -1.24 -8.48 11.61
CA SER A 269 0.17 -8.24 11.82
C SER A 269 0.44 -7.86 13.28
N THR A 270 1.68 -8.00 13.70
CA THR A 270 2.15 -7.30 14.91
C THR A 270 2.17 -5.78 14.67
N SER A 271 2.30 -5.01 15.73
CA SER A 271 2.42 -3.55 15.66
C SER A 271 3.40 -3.07 16.72
N GLU A 272 4.64 -2.84 16.31
CA GLU A 272 5.77 -2.60 17.20
C GLU A 272 6.29 -1.17 17.02
N LYS A 273 6.16 -0.35 18.05
CA LYS A 273 6.74 1.01 18.06
C LYS A 273 8.22 1.01 18.43
N ASN A 274 8.66 0.02 19.19
CA ASN A 274 10.05 -0.15 19.62
C ASN A 274 10.64 -1.41 18.97
N TRP A 275 11.61 -1.24 18.10
CA TRP A 275 12.28 -2.32 17.39
C TRP A 275 13.74 -1.95 17.08
N SER A 276 14.60 -2.93 16.94
CA SER A 276 16.02 -2.72 16.65
C SER A 276 16.39 -2.92 15.19
N LYS A 277 15.73 -3.86 14.52
CA LYS A 277 15.96 -4.19 13.10
C LYS A 277 14.63 -4.42 12.39
N PRO A 278 14.36 -3.71 11.28
CA PRO A 278 13.08 -3.77 10.61
C PRO A 278 12.74 -5.13 10.00
N SER A 279 13.74 -5.90 9.59
CA SER A 279 13.58 -7.17 8.86
C SER A 279 13.70 -8.42 9.75
N ASN A 280 13.99 -8.27 11.05
CA ASN A 280 14.10 -9.44 11.93
C ASN A 280 12.73 -9.95 12.35
N ILE A 281 12.56 -11.26 12.30
CA ILE A 281 11.47 -11.97 12.97
C ILE A 281 11.86 -12.13 14.44
N ASP A 282 10.89 -11.98 15.34
CA ASP A 282 11.09 -12.14 16.78
C ASP A 282 9.85 -12.77 17.44
N PHE A 283 9.90 -12.96 18.76
CA PHE A 283 8.89 -13.66 19.55
C PHE A 283 7.47 -13.07 19.42
N GLN A 284 7.31 -11.82 19.02
CA GLN A 284 6.00 -11.21 18.85
C GLN A 284 5.21 -11.83 17.68
N LEU A 285 5.91 -12.36 16.66
CA LEU A 285 5.26 -13.13 15.62
C LEU A 285 4.80 -14.50 16.14
N GLU A 286 5.61 -15.16 16.99
CA GLU A 286 5.23 -16.43 17.62
C GLU A 286 3.97 -16.25 18.47
N GLU A 287 3.93 -15.22 19.34
CA GLU A 287 2.75 -14.89 20.15
C GLU A 287 1.50 -14.58 19.31
N LEU A 288 1.68 -13.98 18.11
CA LEU A 288 0.57 -13.70 17.21
C LEU A 288 0.02 -14.99 16.58
N ILE A 289 0.89 -15.96 16.27
CA ILE A 289 0.48 -17.24 15.67
C ILE A 289 -0.23 -18.13 16.70
N ASP A 290 0.15 -18.04 17.96
CA ASP A 290 -0.42 -18.82 19.07
C ASP A 290 -1.82 -18.31 19.51
N ARG A 291 -2.24 -17.15 19.05
CA ARG A 291 -3.60 -16.59 19.31
C ARG A 291 -4.66 -17.23 18.43
#